data_4e4f6aca7a2f898b23c2cdb0652498ed
#
_entry.id   4e4f6aca7a2f898b23c2cdb0652498ed
#
_cell.length_a   1.000
_cell.length_b   1.000
_cell.length_c   1.000
_cell.angle_alpha   90.00
_cell.angle_beta   90.00
_cell.angle_gamma   90.00
#
_symmetry.space_group_name_H-M   'P 1'
#
loop_
_entity.id
_entity.type
_entity.pdbx_description
1 polymer ?
#
loop_
_entity_poly.entity_id
_entity_poly.type
_entity_poly.pdbx_seq_one_letter_code
_entity_poly.pdbx_strand_id
1 'polypeptide(L)'
;MGQFADIRPYDDSEVPSVIQSLLEDKEFLQAVARLKLGRWYKVLSLIAVPLVREVLRRQLNTVTTIRDFQGIIKQYMDELVDRTVSGFTVSGLSGLDPQKPYLFISNHRDIALDPAFINYALYHNDHDTVRIAIGDNLLTKTYVSDLMRINKSFIVKRSEKGPRQILAAYKLLSRYIRHSIEEDNNPIWIAQREGRAKDGVDRTEPAIIKMIAMSQHKK
;
A
#
# COMPACT_ATOMS: atom_id res chain seq x y z
N MET A 1 -15.06 -2.82 18.25
CA MET A 1 -14.00 -2.51 17.26
C MET A 1 -13.03 -3.68 17.24
N GLY A 2 -12.64 -4.17 16.08
CA GLY A 2 -11.73 -5.32 15.96
C GLY A 2 -10.32 -4.99 16.47
N GLN A 3 -9.60 -6.01 16.92
CA GLN A 3 -8.24 -5.92 17.49
C GLN A 3 -7.22 -5.15 16.61
N PHE A 4 -7.42 -5.10 15.31
CA PHE A 4 -6.53 -4.50 14.32
C PHE A 4 -7.08 -3.24 13.65
N ALA A 5 -8.18 -2.67 14.17
CA ALA A 5 -8.86 -1.52 13.53
C ALA A 5 -7.92 -0.34 13.23
N ASP A 6 -6.96 -0.08 14.12
CA ASP A 6 -6.02 1.04 13.99
C ASP A 6 -4.97 0.84 12.89
N ILE A 7 -4.68 -0.41 12.52
CA ILE A 7 -3.56 -0.71 11.61
C ILE A 7 -3.97 -1.42 10.32
N ARG A 8 -5.13 -2.07 10.27
CA ARG A 8 -5.58 -2.82 9.09
C ARG A 8 -5.83 -1.90 7.86
N PRO A 9 -5.76 -2.43 6.65
CA PRO A 9 -6.34 -1.77 5.47
C PRO A 9 -7.84 -1.53 5.66
N TYR A 10 -8.43 -0.74 4.80
CA TYR A 10 -9.89 -0.71 4.67
C TYR A 10 -10.41 -2.02 4.08
N ASP A 11 -11.68 -2.31 4.31
CA ASP A 11 -12.43 -3.37 3.64
C ASP A 11 -13.40 -2.79 2.59
N ASP A 12 -14.03 -3.66 1.82
CA ASP A 12 -14.90 -3.24 0.72
C ASP A 12 -16.08 -2.37 1.19
N SER A 13 -16.58 -2.60 2.41
CA SER A 13 -17.70 -1.80 2.96
C SER A 13 -17.32 -0.34 3.24
N GLU A 14 -16.04 -0.06 3.43
CA GLU A 14 -15.51 1.27 3.70
C GLU A 14 -15.18 2.05 2.42
N VAL A 15 -15.00 1.36 1.28
CA VAL A 15 -14.56 1.97 0.00
C VAL A 15 -15.41 3.16 -0.44
N PRO A 16 -16.76 3.09 -0.46
CA PRO A 16 -17.56 4.23 -0.92
C PRO A 16 -17.36 5.49 -0.06
N SER A 17 -17.29 5.33 1.27
CA SER A 17 -17.11 6.45 2.18
C SER A 17 -15.71 7.07 2.08
N VAL A 18 -14.68 6.25 1.89
CA VAL A 18 -13.31 6.70 1.69
C VAL A 18 -13.16 7.46 0.37
N ILE A 19 -13.76 6.96 -0.71
CA ILE A 19 -13.79 7.67 -2.01
C ILE A 19 -14.47 9.02 -1.87
N GLN A 20 -15.60 9.09 -1.18
CA GLN A 20 -16.29 10.37 -0.94
C GLN A 20 -15.39 11.34 -0.16
N SER A 21 -14.74 10.88 0.91
CA SER A 21 -13.79 11.67 1.69
C SER A 21 -12.66 12.24 0.81
N LEU A 22 -12.07 11.42 -0.04
CA LEU A 22 -11.03 11.83 -0.99
C LEU A 22 -11.53 12.89 -1.98
N LEU A 23 -12.75 12.74 -2.52
CA LEU A 23 -13.35 13.71 -3.44
C LEU A 23 -13.71 15.05 -2.78
N GLU A 24 -13.84 15.09 -1.46
CA GLU A 24 -14.09 16.29 -0.66
C GLU A 24 -12.80 16.94 -0.15
N ASP A 25 -11.70 16.19 -0.09
CA ASP A 25 -10.41 16.69 0.41
C ASP A 25 -9.73 17.64 -0.61
N LYS A 26 -9.66 18.91 -0.23
CA LYS A 26 -9.07 19.96 -1.08
C LYS A 26 -7.57 19.74 -1.33
N GLU A 27 -6.82 19.24 -0.35
CA GLU A 27 -5.39 19.04 -0.51
C GLU A 27 -5.11 17.86 -1.46
N PHE A 28 -5.89 16.80 -1.38
CA PHE A 28 -5.85 15.69 -2.33
C PHE A 28 -6.13 16.18 -3.75
N LEU A 29 -7.23 16.88 -3.95
CA LEU A 29 -7.61 17.38 -5.28
C LEU A 29 -6.56 18.34 -5.85
N GLN A 30 -5.97 19.19 -5.02
CA GLN A 30 -4.86 20.05 -5.44
C GLN A 30 -3.61 19.25 -5.80
N ALA A 31 -3.28 18.20 -5.03
CA ALA A 31 -2.14 17.32 -5.33
C ALA A 31 -2.31 16.63 -6.68
N VAL A 32 -3.49 16.07 -6.95
CA VAL A 32 -3.83 15.45 -8.24
C VAL A 32 -3.79 16.48 -9.37
N ALA A 33 -4.35 17.68 -9.16
CA ALA A 33 -4.33 18.74 -10.17
C ALA A 33 -2.90 19.18 -10.52
N ARG A 34 -2.03 19.32 -9.52
CA ARG A 34 -0.60 19.63 -9.74
C ARG A 34 0.10 18.52 -10.51
N LEU A 35 -0.17 17.27 -10.17
CA LEU A 35 0.43 16.12 -10.86
C LEU A 35 0.00 16.06 -12.33
N LYS A 36 -1.28 16.26 -12.62
CA LYS A 36 -1.83 16.18 -14.00
C LYS A 36 -1.47 17.39 -14.87
N LEU A 37 -1.46 18.60 -14.32
CA LEU A 37 -1.26 19.85 -15.05
C LEU A 37 0.20 20.36 -15.02
N GLY A 38 1.03 19.84 -14.11
CA GLY A 38 2.42 20.25 -13.97
C GLY A 38 2.55 21.78 -13.84
N ARG A 39 3.36 22.39 -14.72
CA ARG A 39 3.58 23.85 -14.77
C ARG A 39 2.32 24.68 -15.01
N TRP A 40 1.34 24.15 -15.72
CA TRP A 40 0.08 24.83 -16.04
C TRP A 40 -0.84 25.00 -14.84
N TYR A 41 -0.63 24.23 -13.76
CA TYR A 41 -1.43 24.35 -12.53
C TYR A 41 -1.44 25.79 -11.97
N LYS A 42 -0.31 26.50 -12.04
CA LYS A 42 -0.22 27.89 -11.52
C LYS A 42 -1.20 28.84 -12.22
N VAL A 43 -1.44 28.65 -13.52
CA VAL A 43 -2.34 29.50 -14.33
C VAL A 43 -3.80 29.05 -14.19
N LEU A 44 -4.03 27.72 -14.08
CA LEU A 44 -5.37 27.15 -14.12
C LEU A 44 -5.92 26.78 -12.73
N SER A 45 -5.26 27.19 -11.65
CA SER A 45 -5.54 26.74 -10.27
C SER A 45 -7.00 26.90 -9.84
N LEU A 46 -7.68 27.97 -10.28
CA LEU A 46 -9.08 28.25 -9.92
C LEU A 46 -10.06 27.25 -10.52
N ILE A 47 -9.81 26.77 -11.73
CA ILE A 47 -10.68 25.83 -12.44
C ILE A 47 -10.20 24.37 -12.36
N ALA A 48 -8.93 24.17 -12.05
CA ALA A 48 -8.31 22.86 -12.01
C ALA A 48 -8.92 21.92 -10.96
N VAL A 49 -9.12 22.45 -9.75
CA VAL A 49 -9.66 21.63 -8.64
C VAL A 49 -11.08 21.14 -8.90
N PRO A 50 -12.06 21.98 -9.28
CA PRO A 50 -13.40 21.52 -9.62
C PRO A 50 -13.41 20.57 -10.82
N LEU A 51 -12.57 20.82 -11.83
CA LEU A 51 -12.45 19.92 -12.99
C LEU A 51 -11.90 18.54 -12.60
N VAL A 52 -10.82 18.52 -11.83
CA VAL A 52 -10.24 17.26 -11.33
C VAL A 52 -11.23 16.50 -10.47
N ARG A 53 -11.97 17.18 -9.58
CA ARG A 53 -13.01 16.56 -8.78
C ARG A 53 -14.05 15.86 -9.67
N GLU A 54 -14.55 16.53 -10.70
CA GLU A 54 -15.56 15.97 -11.59
C GLU A 54 -15.02 14.79 -12.40
N VAL A 55 -13.78 14.87 -12.89
CA VAL A 55 -13.12 13.75 -13.59
C VAL A 55 -12.97 12.55 -12.65
N LEU A 56 -12.43 12.75 -11.45
CA LEU A 56 -12.27 11.69 -10.46
C LEU A 56 -13.62 11.12 -10.04
N ARG A 57 -14.64 11.96 -9.83
CA ARG A 57 -15.99 11.51 -9.49
C ARG A 57 -16.53 10.56 -10.56
N ARG A 58 -16.35 10.86 -11.84
CA ARG A 58 -16.77 9.98 -12.94
C ARG A 58 -15.96 8.68 -13.01
N GLN A 59 -14.65 8.73 -12.75
CA GLN A 59 -13.80 7.55 -12.75
C GLN A 59 -14.08 6.62 -11.55
N LEU A 60 -14.46 7.18 -10.41
CA LEU A 60 -14.61 6.45 -9.16
C LEU A 60 -16.07 6.11 -8.82
N ASN A 61 -17.06 6.54 -9.62
CA ASN A 61 -18.48 6.35 -9.32
C ASN A 61 -18.94 4.88 -9.30
N THR A 62 -18.23 4.00 -9.98
CA THR A 62 -18.50 2.55 -10.03
C THR A 62 -17.62 1.73 -9.10
N VAL A 63 -16.71 2.38 -8.37
CA VAL A 63 -15.77 1.71 -7.47
C VAL A 63 -16.46 1.46 -6.14
N THR A 64 -16.72 0.21 -5.86
CA THR A 64 -17.40 -0.25 -4.63
C THR A 64 -16.55 -1.22 -3.82
N THR A 65 -15.50 -1.77 -4.42
CA THR A 65 -14.59 -2.72 -3.78
C THR A 65 -13.14 -2.26 -3.90
N ILE A 66 -12.29 -2.81 -3.05
CA ILE A 66 -10.84 -2.62 -3.13
C ILE A 66 -10.29 -3.11 -4.48
N ARG A 67 -10.85 -4.22 -5.00
CA ARG A 67 -10.45 -4.75 -6.30
C ARG A 67 -10.77 -3.78 -7.44
N ASP A 68 -11.94 -3.11 -7.41
CA ASP A 68 -12.27 -2.07 -8.39
C ASP A 68 -11.27 -0.92 -8.34
N PHE A 69 -10.95 -0.45 -7.11
CA PHE A 69 -9.96 0.60 -6.92
C PHE A 69 -8.57 0.19 -7.44
N GLN A 70 -8.14 -1.02 -7.15
CA GLN A 70 -6.87 -1.55 -7.66
C GLN A 70 -6.86 -1.71 -9.18
N GLY A 71 -8.01 -1.97 -9.81
CA GLY A 71 -8.16 -1.96 -11.26
C GLY A 71 -7.84 -0.60 -11.88
N ILE A 72 -8.20 0.50 -11.21
CA ILE A 72 -7.80 1.85 -11.64
C ILE A 72 -6.30 2.06 -11.46
N ILE A 73 -5.76 1.68 -10.31
CA ILE A 73 -4.30 1.78 -10.05
C ILE A 73 -3.51 0.99 -11.10
N LYS A 74 -3.99 -0.22 -11.46
CA LYS A 74 -3.38 -1.04 -12.52
C LYS A 74 -3.24 -0.28 -13.83
N GLN A 75 -4.30 0.41 -14.28
CA GLN A 75 -4.26 1.17 -15.55
C GLN A 75 -3.15 2.24 -15.53
N TYR A 76 -3.00 2.96 -14.41
CA TYR A 76 -1.91 3.91 -14.23
C TYR A 76 -0.53 3.24 -14.21
N MET A 77 -0.44 2.04 -13.64
CA MET A 77 0.81 1.27 -13.61
C MET A 77 1.16 0.72 -15.00
N ASP A 78 0.19 0.26 -15.79
CA ASP A 78 0.39 -0.15 -17.18
C ASP A 78 0.99 1.02 -17.98
N GLU A 79 0.37 2.21 -17.92
CA GLU A 79 0.88 3.39 -18.60
C GLU A 79 2.28 3.80 -18.12
N LEU A 80 2.56 3.68 -16.83
CA LEU A 80 3.87 3.99 -16.27
C LEU A 80 4.93 3.03 -16.81
N VAL A 81 4.67 1.74 -16.75
CA VAL A 81 5.59 0.69 -17.22
C VAL A 81 5.85 0.86 -18.71
N ASP A 82 4.81 1.01 -19.52
CA ASP A 82 4.92 1.16 -20.98
C ASP A 82 5.75 2.38 -21.39
N ARG A 83 5.67 3.47 -20.63
CA ARG A 83 6.38 4.72 -20.97
C ARG A 83 7.79 4.82 -20.41
N THR A 84 8.08 4.15 -19.30
CA THR A 84 9.31 4.43 -18.54
C THR A 84 10.21 3.21 -18.32
N VAL A 85 9.71 2.00 -18.55
CA VAL A 85 10.44 0.76 -18.32
C VAL A 85 10.75 0.07 -19.65
N SER A 86 12.03 -0.10 -19.96
CA SER A 86 12.47 -0.75 -21.20
C SER A 86 12.22 -2.25 -21.25
N GLY A 87 11.99 -2.88 -20.10
CA GLY A 87 11.64 -4.29 -19.99
C GLY A 87 11.32 -4.64 -18.54
N PHE A 88 10.20 -5.32 -18.32
CA PHE A 88 9.77 -5.82 -17.03
C PHE A 88 9.66 -7.34 -17.11
N THR A 89 10.47 -8.04 -16.32
CA THR A 89 10.50 -9.50 -16.31
C THR A 89 10.20 -10.03 -14.92
N VAL A 90 9.44 -11.10 -14.85
CA VAL A 90 9.08 -11.78 -13.61
C VAL A 90 9.47 -13.24 -13.72
N SER A 91 10.09 -13.77 -12.67
CA SER A 91 10.43 -15.18 -12.59
C SER A 91 10.05 -15.77 -11.23
N GLY A 92 9.79 -17.08 -11.19
CA GLY A 92 9.50 -17.81 -9.96
C GLY A 92 8.03 -17.83 -9.52
N LEU A 93 7.13 -17.02 -10.10
CA LEU A 93 5.71 -17.02 -9.74
C LEU A 93 5.02 -18.35 -10.09
N SER A 94 5.46 -19.04 -11.14
CA SER A 94 4.91 -20.35 -11.51
C SER A 94 5.12 -21.45 -10.44
N GLY A 95 6.00 -21.21 -9.48
CA GLY A 95 6.21 -22.08 -8.31
C GLY A 95 5.28 -21.78 -7.14
N LEU A 96 4.48 -20.73 -7.22
CA LEU A 96 3.53 -20.29 -6.18
C LEU A 96 2.12 -20.76 -6.55
N ASP A 97 1.38 -21.18 -5.54
CA ASP A 97 -0.04 -21.52 -5.67
C ASP A 97 -0.86 -20.23 -5.54
N PRO A 98 -1.63 -19.79 -6.57
CA PRO A 98 -2.40 -18.57 -6.52
C PRO A 98 -3.47 -18.52 -5.41
N GLN A 99 -3.86 -19.68 -4.90
CA GLN A 99 -4.86 -19.80 -3.84
C GLN A 99 -4.28 -19.69 -2.42
N LYS A 100 -2.95 -19.62 -2.29
CA LYS A 100 -2.27 -19.55 -1.00
C LYS A 100 -1.71 -18.15 -0.75
N PRO A 101 -1.83 -17.63 0.46
CA PRO A 101 -1.20 -16.37 0.85
C PRO A 101 0.28 -16.59 1.13
N TYR A 102 1.11 -15.65 0.74
CA TYR A 102 2.55 -15.66 0.96
C TYR A 102 3.00 -14.41 1.70
N LEU A 103 4.06 -14.55 2.49
CA LEU A 103 4.80 -13.42 3.04
C LEU A 103 5.99 -13.13 2.11
N PHE A 104 5.89 -12.06 1.34
CA PHE A 104 6.98 -11.56 0.50
C PHE A 104 7.87 -10.64 1.31
N ILE A 105 9.14 -10.97 1.41
CA ILE A 105 10.18 -10.15 2.04
C ILE A 105 11.17 -9.80 0.95
N SER A 106 11.37 -8.51 0.70
CA SER A 106 12.29 -8.06 -0.33
C SER A 106 13.19 -6.92 0.13
N ASN A 107 14.19 -6.63 -0.67
CA ASN A 107 14.93 -5.39 -0.54
C ASN A 107 14.02 -4.17 -0.76
N HIS A 108 14.49 -3.00 -0.33
CA HIS A 108 13.72 -1.76 -0.42
C HIS A 108 14.59 -0.65 -1.01
N ARG A 109 14.28 -0.26 -2.22
CA ARG A 109 14.99 0.77 -2.99
C ARG A 109 14.14 2.02 -3.22
N ASP A 110 12.85 1.83 -3.48
CA ASP A 110 11.90 2.91 -3.73
C ASP A 110 10.65 2.77 -2.85
N ILE A 111 10.18 3.89 -2.31
CA ILE A 111 9.04 3.89 -1.37
C ILE A 111 7.74 3.41 -2.03
N ALA A 112 7.53 3.82 -3.29
CA ALA A 112 6.30 3.56 -4.01
C ALA A 112 6.44 2.41 -5.01
N LEU A 113 7.56 2.36 -5.75
CA LEU A 113 7.71 1.43 -6.87
C LEU A 113 7.95 -0.01 -6.43
N ASP A 114 8.66 -0.26 -5.32
CA ASP A 114 8.89 -1.64 -4.90
C ASP A 114 7.58 -2.39 -4.62
N PRO A 115 6.66 -1.90 -3.74
CA PRO A 115 5.38 -2.57 -3.55
C PRO A 115 4.47 -2.49 -4.79
N ALA A 116 4.58 -1.43 -5.60
CA ALA A 116 3.80 -1.31 -6.81
C ALA A 116 4.18 -2.36 -7.85
N PHE A 117 5.48 -2.62 -8.06
CA PHE A 117 5.94 -3.64 -9.00
C PHE A 117 5.65 -5.06 -8.52
N ILE A 118 5.68 -5.33 -7.22
CA ILE A 118 5.23 -6.61 -6.69
C ILE A 118 3.75 -6.83 -6.99
N ASN A 119 2.90 -5.84 -6.69
CA ASN A 119 1.48 -5.92 -7.00
C ASN A 119 1.21 -6.01 -8.50
N TYR A 120 1.97 -5.28 -9.31
CA TYR A 120 1.90 -5.35 -10.77
C TYR A 120 2.21 -6.76 -11.28
N ALA A 121 3.31 -7.36 -10.79
CA ALA A 121 3.71 -8.72 -11.15
C ALA A 121 2.64 -9.75 -10.74
N LEU A 122 2.14 -9.68 -9.52
CA LEU A 122 1.13 -10.58 -9.00
C LEU A 122 -0.19 -10.47 -9.78
N TYR A 123 -0.66 -9.25 -10.00
CA TYR A 123 -1.91 -8.98 -10.70
C TYR A 123 -1.90 -9.53 -12.14
N HIS A 124 -0.79 -9.36 -12.87
CA HIS A 124 -0.63 -9.84 -14.25
C HIS A 124 -0.36 -11.36 -14.37
N ASN A 125 -0.23 -12.05 -13.24
CA ASN A 125 -0.07 -13.49 -13.17
C ASN A 125 -1.19 -14.17 -12.37
N ASP A 126 -2.38 -13.55 -12.30
CA ASP A 126 -3.59 -14.08 -11.66
C ASP A 126 -3.45 -14.39 -10.16
N HIS A 127 -2.50 -13.73 -9.49
CA HIS A 127 -2.37 -13.79 -8.04
C HIS A 127 -3.06 -12.60 -7.37
N ASP A 128 -3.47 -12.79 -6.11
CA ASP A 128 -3.94 -11.68 -5.28
C ASP A 128 -2.81 -10.71 -4.96
N THR A 129 -3.14 -9.42 -4.97
CA THR A 129 -2.23 -8.35 -4.57
C THR A 129 -1.93 -8.41 -3.08
N VAL A 130 -0.71 -8.03 -2.70
CA VAL A 130 -0.28 -8.05 -1.29
C VAL A 130 -0.87 -6.93 -0.45
N ARG A 131 -1.03 -7.18 0.84
CA ARG A 131 -1.13 -6.13 1.86
C ARG A 131 0.27 -5.55 2.11
N ILE A 132 0.39 -4.23 2.09
CA ILE A 132 1.69 -3.53 2.08
C ILE A 132 1.97 -2.93 3.46
N ALA A 133 3.11 -3.27 4.07
CA ALA A 133 3.55 -2.66 5.31
C ALA A 133 4.03 -1.22 5.10
N ILE A 134 3.38 -0.23 5.71
CA ILE A 134 3.74 1.19 5.62
C ILE A 134 3.95 1.81 7.02
N GLY A 135 5.03 2.56 7.19
CA GLY A 135 5.28 3.27 8.45
C GLY A 135 4.30 4.44 8.66
N ASP A 136 3.81 4.61 9.88
CA ASP A 136 2.92 5.70 10.29
C ASP A 136 3.54 7.09 10.05
N ASN A 137 4.86 7.19 10.05
CA ASN A 137 5.60 8.41 9.73
C ASN A 137 5.39 8.93 8.30
N LEU A 138 4.89 8.09 7.38
CA LEU A 138 4.55 8.47 6.01
C LEU A 138 3.10 8.97 5.88
N LEU A 139 2.26 8.71 6.88
CA LEU A 139 0.82 9.02 6.89
C LEU A 139 0.54 10.38 7.54
N THR A 140 1.23 11.41 7.10
CA THR A 140 1.17 12.76 7.70
C THR A 140 -0.12 13.53 7.39
N LYS A 141 -0.89 13.08 6.40
CA LYS A 141 -2.16 13.68 5.96
C LYS A 141 -3.23 12.61 5.84
N THR A 142 -4.47 12.97 6.15
CA THR A 142 -5.61 12.05 6.12
C THR A 142 -5.78 11.39 4.76
N TYR A 143 -5.78 12.18 3.67
CA TYR A 143 -5.94 11.62 2.33
C TYR A 143 -4.81 10.65 1.93
N VAL A 144 -3.59 10.84 2.45
CA VAL A 144 -2.48 9.90 2.20
C VAL A 144 -2.75 8.58 2.91
N SER A 145 -3.20 8.65 4.18
CA SER A 145 -3.62 7.47 4.92
C SER A 145 -4.75 6.73 4.19
N ASP A 146 -5.76 7.45 3.75
CA ASP A 146 -6.91 6.88 3.04
C ASP A 146 -6.50 6.18 1.74
N LEU A 147 -5.67 6.84 0.92
CA LEU A 147 -5.15 6.24 -0.32
C LEU A 147 -4.31 4.99 -0.07
N MET A 148 -3.47 4.99 0.97
CA MET A 148 -2.65 3.84 1.28
C MET A 148 -3.50 2.69 1.81
N ARG A 149 -4.42 2.95 2.73
CA ARG A 149 -5.27 1.91 3.33
C ARG A 149 -6.29 1.33 2.36
N ILE A 150 -6.86 2.11 1.45
CA ILE A 150 -7.75 1.60 0.40
C ILE A 150 -6.97 0.75 -0.62
N ASN A 151 -5.67 0.98 -0.78
CA ASN A 151 -4.78 0.16 -1.61
C ASN A 151 -4.08 -0.95 -0.79
N LYS A 152 -4.79 -1.54 0.16
CA LYS A 152 -4.35 -2.69 0.98
C LYS A 152 -3.11 -2.43 1.85
N SER A 153 -2.74 -1.17 2.14
CA SER A 153 -1.64 -0.91 3.07
C SER A 153 -2.10 -1.02 4.52
N PHE A 154 -1.28 -1.64 5.36
CA PHE A 154 -1.45 -1.67 6.80
C PHE A 154 -0.33 -0.90 7.52
N ILE A 155 -0.65 -0.37 8.70
CA ILE A 155 0.18 0.60 9.39
C ILE A 155 1.17 -0.07 10.32
N VAL A 156 2.46 0.23 10.16
CA VAL A 156 3.53 -0.11 11.09
C VAL A 156 3.77 1.07 12.02
N LYS A 157 3.46 0.92 13.31
CA LYS A 157 3.63 1.96 14.32
C LYS A 157 5.12 2.15 14.66
N ARG A 158 5.76 3.08 13.98
CA ARG A 158 7.19 3.45 14.17
C ARG A 158 7.37 4.67 15.08
N SER A 159 6.33 5.48 15.22
CA SER A 159 6.35 6.70 16.06
C SER A 159 6.30 6.42 17.55
N GLU A 160 6.06 5.18 17.96
CA GLU A 160 5.98 4.77 19.37
C GLU A 160 7.31 4.98 20.09
N LYS A 161 7.22 5.52 21.31
CA LYS A 161 8.41 5.85 22.13
C LYS A 161 8.42 5.02 23.39
N GLY A 162 9.60 4.52 23.71
CA GLY A 162 9.81 3.71 24.91
C GLY A 162 9.72 2.20 24.67
N PRO A 163 10.51 1.39 25.40
CA PRO A 163 10.67 -0.04 25.11
C PRO A 163 9.36 -0.84 25.20
N ARG A 164 8.46 -0.47 26.11
CA ARG A 164 7.18 -1.19 26.30
C ARG A 164 6.22 -0.96 25.14
N GLN A 165 6.10 0.30 24.66
CA GLN A 165 5.24 0.69 23.54
C GLN A 165 5.76 0.08 22.23
N ILE A 166 7.07 0.15 22.00
CA ILE A 166 7.72 -0.47 20.83
C ILE A 166 7.48 -1.98 20.82
N LEU A 167 7.66 -2.66 21.96
CA LEU A 167 7.40 -4.09 22.06
C LEU A 167 5.92 -4.43 21.81
N ALA A 168 4.99 -3.61 22.33
CA ALA A 168 3.57 -3.79 22.11
C ALA A 168 3.21 -3.61 20.61
N ALA A 169 3.79 -2.60 19.94
CA ALA A 169 3.62 -2.37 18.51
C ALA A 169 4.15 -3.55 17.69
N TYR A 170 5.31 -4.08 17.99
CA TYR A 170 5.85 -5.26 17.31
C TYR A 170 4.99 -6.51 17.52
N LYS A 171 4.49 -6.74 18.73
CA LYS A 171 3.57 -7.85 19.01
C LYS A 171 2.25 -7.70 18.25
N LEU A 172 1.70 -6.48 18.17
CA LEU A 172 0.49 -6.20 17.41
C LEU A 172 0.73 -6.46 15.92
N LEU A 173 1.82 -5.96 15.36
CA LEU A 173 2.21 -6.13 13.98
C LEU A 173 2.41 -7.62 13.63
N SER A 174 3.16 -8.35 14.46
CA SER A 174 3.39 -9.78 14.27
C SER A 174 2.07 -10.58 14.25
N ARG A 175 1.16 -10.29 15.19
CA ARG A 175 -0.17 -10.92 15.22
C ARG A 175 -1.01 -10.56 14.00
N TYR A 176 -0.93 -9.30 13.53
CA TYR A 176 -1.65 -8.88 12.33
C TYR A 176 -1.14 -9.60 11.07
N ILE A 177 0.19 -9.70 10.89
CA ILE A 177 0.78 -10.45 9.78
C ILE A 177 0.30 -11.90 9.77
N ARG A 178 0.31 -12.54 10.93
CA ARG A 178 -0.18 -13.91 11.07
C ARG A 178 -1.67 -14.02 10.74
N HIS A 179 -2.51 -13.17 11.32
CA HIS A 179 -3.95 -13.12 11.05
C HIS A 179 -4.24 -12.92 9.56
N SER A 180 -3.53 -12.00 8.90
CA SER A 180 -3.68 -11.74 7.48
C SER A 180 -3.42 -12.99 6.63
N ILE A 181 -2.41 -13.77 6.97
CA ILE A 181 -2.03 -14.99 6.22
C ILE A 181 -2.92 -16.17 6.60
N GLU A 182 -3.08 -16.46 7.90
CA GLU A 182 -3.73 -17.69 8.37
C GLU A 182 -5.26 -17.61 8.40
N GLU A 183 -5.83 -16.41 8.63
CA GLU A 183 -7.27 -16.22 8.81
C GLU A 183 -7.92 -15.50 7.62
N ASP A 184 -7.30 -14.40 7.13
CA ASP A 184 -7.86 -13.64 6.01
C ASP A 184 -7.47 -14.19 4.64
N ASN A 185 -6.54 -15.14 4.56
CA ASN A 185 -5.96 -15.68 3.31
C ASN A 185 -5.41 -14.58 2.40
N ASN A 186 -4.80 -13.52 2.97
CA ASN A 186 -4.24 -12.41 2.22
C ASN A 186 -2.71 -12.40 2.27
N PRO A 187 -2.03 -12.30 1.11
CA PRO A 187 -0.58 -12.21 1.07
C PRO A 187 -0.09 -10.84 1.59
N ILE A 188 1.14 -10.82 2.09
CA ILE A 188 1.77 -9.63 2.66
C ILE A 188 3.10 -9.35 1.98
N TRP A 189 3.40 -8.06 1.80
CA TRP A 189 4.74 -7.59 1.50
C TRP A 189 5.29 -6.73 2.65
N ILE A 190 6.53 -7.01 3.01
CA ILE A 190 7.31 -6.22 3.97
C ILE A 190 8.75 -6.07 3.49
N ALA A 191 9.32 -4.89 3.68
CA ALA A 191 10.74 -4.67 3.42
C ALA A 191 11.63 -5.44 4.41
N GLN A 192 12.74 -5.99 3.95
CA GLN A 192 13.69 -6.78 4.78
C GLN A 192 14.46 -5.95 5.81
N ARG A 193 14.40 -4.61 5.72
CA ARG A 193 14.97 -3.67 6.68
C ARG A 193 14.15 -2.39 6.75
N GLU A 194 14.34 -1.64 7.82
CA GLU A 194 13.79 -0.29 7.91
C GLU A 194 14.54 0.67 6.98
N GLY A 195 13.77 1.48 6.24
CA GLY A 195 14.31 2.46 5.30
C GLY A 195 14.90 1.85 4.02
N ARG A 196 15.17 2.72 3.06
CA ARG A 196 15.67 2.32 1.74
C ARG A 196 17.18 2.07 1.75
N ALA A 197 17.64 1.09 0.99
CA ALA A 197 19.06 0.82 0.74
C ALA A 197 19.63 1.82 -0.29
N LYS A 198 20.01 3.01 0.14
CA LYS A 198 20.51 4.08 -0.72
C LYS A 198 21.92 3.80 -1.25
N ASP A 199 22.71 3.05 -0.51
CA ASP A 199 24.08 2.65 -0.81
C ASP A 199 24.19 1.40 -1.70
N GLY A 200 23.06 0.82 -2.04
CA GLY A 200 23.01 -0.43 -2.80
C GLY A 200 23.32 -1.68 -1.98
N VAL A 201 23.62 -1.54 -0.70
CA VAL A 201 23.87 -2.67 0.20
C VAL A 201 22.58 -3.05 0.91
N ASP A 202 22.04 -4.18 0.54
CA ASP A 202 20.75 -4.67 1.01
C ASP A 202 20.94 -5.85 1.96
N ARG A 203 20.96 -5.56 3.26
CA ARG A 203 21.09 -6.58 4.32
C ARG A 203 19.76 -6.75 5.03
N THR A 204 19.35 -7.99 5.21
CA THR A 204 18.17 -8.33 6.03
C THR A 204 18.44 -7.95 7.49
N GLU A 205 17.53 -7.19 8.08
CA GLU A 205 17.62 -6.84 9.49
C GLU A 205 17.08 -7.96 10.37
N PRO A 206 17.89 -8.54 11.28
CA PRO A 206 17.45 -9.64 12.13
C PRO A 206 16.23 -9.29 13.00
N ALA A 207 16.02 -8.01 13.32
CA ALA A 207 14.86 -7.55 14.08
C ALA A 207 13.54 -7.82 13.35
N ILE A 208 13.50 -7.70 12.02
CA ILE A 208 12.31 -7.98 11.21
C ILE A 208 11.94 -9.47 11.30
N ILE A 209 12.93 -10.35 11.14
CA ILE A 209 12.69 -11.79 11.23
C ILE A 209 12.20 -12.19 12.63
N LYS A 210 12.84 -11.63 13.68
CA LYS A 210 12.38 -11.84 15.06
C LYS A 210 10.95 -11.34 15.28
N MET A 211 10.63 -10.15 14.77
CA MET A 211 9.28 -9.57 14.88
C MET A 211 8.24 -10.48 14.20
N ILE A 212 8.49 -10.93 12.97
CA ILE A 212 7.59 -11.84 12.25
C ILE A 212 7.34 -13.13 13.05
N ALA A 213 8.38 -13.68 13.68
CA ALA A 213 8.29 -14.91 14.46
C ALA A 213 7.63 -14.74 15.84
N MET A 214 7.41 -13.51 16.34
CA MET A 214 6.91 -13.27 17.70
C MET A 214 5.51 -13.85 17.97
N SER A 215 4.66 -13.95 16.94
CA SER A 215 3.31 -14.49 17.07
C SER A 215 3.23 -16.01 16.88
N GLN A 216 4.33 -16.66 16.50
CA GLN A 216 4.36 -18.10 16.35
C GLN A 216 4.18 -18.75 17.74
N HIS A 217 3.22 -19.68 17.84
CA HIS A 217 3.10 -20.49 19.04
C HIS A 217 4.32 -21.41 19.14
N LYS A 218 4.99 -21.39 20.26
CA LYS A 218 5.89 -22.48 20.62
C LYS A 218 5.02 -23.74 20.70
N LYS A 219 5.21 -24.64 19.76
CA LYS A 219 4.70 -26.01 19.87
C LYS A 219 5.36 -26.70 21.02
#